data_cdfd902787bb424925ac204e230c09e1
#
_entry.id   cdfd902787bb424925ac204e230c09e1
#
_cell.length_a   1.000
_cell.length_b   1.000
_cell.length_c   1.000
_cell.angle_alpha   90.00
_cell.angle_beta   90.00
_cell.angle_gamma   90.00
#
_symmetry.space_group_name_H-M   'P 1'
#
loop_
_entity.id
_entity.type
_entity.pdbx_description
1 polymer ?
#
loop_
_entity_poly.entity_id
_entity_poly.type
_entity_poly.pdbx_seq_one_letter_code
_entity_poly.pdbx_strand_id
1 'polypeptide(L)'
;MNTSLEDTYRHKGLRKQLVEQLRAKGITNEAVLSAINEVPRHIFLDSSFVELAYQDMAFPIGSGQTISQPHTVAFQTQLLQVEKGMKVLEIGTGSGYQACVLAAMGAKVFTIDRQRNLYFKTKGIIEQLPFRVKTFLGDGYEGLPTYAPFDRVIITAGAPSIPETLVQQMKPGGIMVIPIDQPENEGQTMLRVVKSDDGSLKKESFGDFKFVPMLKEIGND
;
A
#
# COMPACT_ATOMS: atom_id res chain seq x y z
N MET A 1 1.29 -13.48 19.92
CA MET A 1 0.68 -12.34 20.64
C MET A 1 -0.72 -12.14 20.06
N ASN A 2 -1.75 -12.29 20.91
CA ASN A 2 -3.13 -12.10 20.45
C ASN A 2 -3.41 -10.60 20.36
N THR A 3 -3.25 -10.03 19.17
CA THR A 3 -3.80 -8.70 18.90
C THR A 3 -5.32 -8.88 18.89
N SER A 4 -6.03 -8.21 19.79
CA SER A 4 -7.49 -8.27 19.79
C SER A 4 -7.99 -7.76 18.44
N LEU A 5 -8.74 -8.59 17.71
CA LEU A 5 -9.42 -8.20 16.46
C LEU A 5 -10.64 -7.31 16.72
N GLU A 6 -10.89 -6.94 17.97
CA GLU A 6 -12.05 -6.17 18.38
C GLU A 6 -11.95 -4.71 17.95
N ASP A 7 -12.85 -4.28 17.09
CA ASP A 7 -13.00 -2.89 16.66
C ASP A 7 -14.00 -2.14 17.54
N THR A 8 -13.51 -1.65 18.69
CA THR A 8 -14.32 -0.98 19.71
C THR A 8 -14.86 0.38 19.23
N TYR A 9 -15.87 0.93 19.95
CA TYR A 9 -16.37 2.29 19.70
C TYR A 9 -15.28 3.37 19.82
N ARG A 10 -14.29 3.17 20.71
CA ARG A 10 -13.11 4.05 20.83
C ARG A 10 -12.29 4.04 19.55
N HIS A 11 -11.97 2.86 18.99
CA HIS A 11 -11.22 2.74 17.74
C HIS A 11 -11.96 3.40 16.58
N LYS A 12 -13.26 3.21 16.47
CA LYS A 12 -14.12 3.86 15.46
C LYS A 12 -14.10 5.39 15.58
N GLY A 13 -14.14 5.92 16.82
CA GLY A 13 -14.05 7.36 17.09
C GLY A 13 -12.71 7.94 16.65
N LEU A 14 -11.59 7.30 17.04
CA LEU A 14 -10.24 7.73 16.66
C LEU A 14 -10.04 7.67 15.14
N ARG A 15 -10.57 6.65 14.48
CA ARG A 15 -10.50 6.49 13.02
C ARG A 15 -11.25 7.60 12.28
N LYS A 16 -12.42 8.02 12.78
CA LYS A 16 -13.15 9.19 12.25
C LYS A 16 -12.32 10.46 12.39
N GLN A 17 -11.67 10.68 13.53
CA GLN A 17 -10.81 11.84 13.73
C GLN A 17 -9.62 11.83 12.75
N LEU A 18 -9.01 10.66 12.54
CA LEU A 18 -7.95 10.50 11.54
C LEU A 18 -8.46 10.88 10.13
N VAL A 19 -9.63 10.43 9.72
CA VAL A 19 -10.22 10.77 8.40
C VAL A 19 -10.39 12.28 8.25
N GLU A 20 -10.86 12.99 9.27
CA GLU A 20 -10.97 14.46 9.22
C GLU A 20 -9.59 15.14 9.13
N GLN A 21 -8.58 14.61 9.80
CA GLN A 21 -7.20 15.11 9.67
C GLN A 21 -6.65 14.89 8.25
N LEU A 22 -6.91 13.72 7.64
CA LEU A 22 -6.49 13.44 6.27
C LEU A 22 -7.18 14.36 5.27
N ARG A 23 -8.48 14.62 5.46
CA ARG A 23 -9.24 15.59 4.65
C ARG A 23 -8.62 16.99 4.75
N ALA A 24 -8.30 17.45 5.94
CA ALA A 24 -7.66 18.74 6.17
C ALA A 24 -6.24 18.83 5.53
N LYS A 25 -5.57 17.68 5.35
CA LYS A 25 -4.27 17.56 4.66
C LYS A 25 -4.36 17.39 3.13
N GLY A 26 -5.55 17.55 2.54
CA GLY A 26 -5.71 17.55 1.08
C GLY A 26 -6.11 16.19 0.48
N ILE A 27 -6.51 15.21 1.29
CA ILE A 27 -7.14 14.00 0.75
C ILE A 27 -8.61 14.32 0.46
N THR A 28 -8.96 14.38 -0.81
CA THR A 28 -10.29 14.80 -1.29
C THR A 28 -11.14 13.67 -1.85
N ASN A 29 -10.53 12.50 -2.09
CA ASN A 29 -11.24 11.34 -2.61
C ASN A 29 -12.05 10.65 -1.50
N GLU A 30 -13.38 10.80 -1.55
CA GLU A 30 -14.28 10.26 -0.53
C GLU A 30 -14.26 8.73 -0.44
N ALA A 31 -14.02 8.02 -1.55
CA ALA A 31 -13.89 6.56 -1.54
C ALA A 31 -12.65 6.12 -0.75
N VAL A 32 -11.54 6.86 -0.88
CA VAL A 32 -10.31 6.62 -0.09
C VAL A 32 -10.56 6.89 1.38
N LEU A 33 -11.17 8.02 1.72
CA LEU A 33 -11.48 8.39 3.11
C LEU A 33 -12.45 7.37 3.75
N SER A 34 -13.46 6.92 3.01
CA SER A 34 -14.39 5.88 3.44
C SER A 34 -13.67 4.55 3.70
N ALA A 35 -12.78 4.12 2.80
CA ALA A 35 -12.00 2.89 2.97
C ALA A 35 -11.09 2.95 4.20
N ILE A 36 -10.41 4.08 4.44
CA ILE A 36 -9.61 4.29 5.65
C ILE A 36 -10.48 4.27 6.91
N ASN A 37 -11.70 4.80 6.85
CA ASN A 37 -12.65 4.73 7.96
C ASN A 37 -13.20 3.32 8.19
N GLU A 38 -13.20 2.46 7.19
CA GLU A 38 -13.67 1.07 7.28
C GLU A 38 -12.59 0.14 7.86
N VAL A 39 -11.33 0.28 7.41
CA VAL A 39 -10.25 -0.65 7.75
C VAL A 39 -9.67 -0.36 9.14
N PRO A 40 -9.74 -1.30 10.12
CA PRO A 40 -9.27 -1.10 11.48
C PRO A 40 -7.75 -1.20 11.58
N ARG A 41 -7.04 -0.07 11.40
CA ARG A 41 -5.58 0.00 11.33
C ARG A 41 -4.86 -0.61 12.54
N HIS A 42 -5.43 -0.53 13.73
CA HIS A 42 -4.83 -1.05 14.97
C HIS A 42 -4.58 -2.57 14.91
N ILE A 43 -5.33 -3.32 14.11
CA ILE A 43 -5.17 -4.78 13.95
C ILE A 43 -3.83 -5.13 13.27
N PHE A 44 -3.27 -4.22 12.48
CA PHE A 44 -2.03 -4.41 11.72
C PHE A 44 -0.76 -4.01 12.49
N LEU A 45 -0.90 -3.61 13.76
CA LEU A 45 0.18 -3.13 14.61
C LEU A 45 0.46 -4.10 15.76
N ASP A 46 1.68 -4.06 16.27
CA ASP A 46 2.00 -4.73 17.52
C ASP A 46 1.28 -4.05 18.69
N SER A 47 1.00 -4.83 19.74
CA SER A 47 0.24 -4.37 20.92
C SER A 47 0.77 -3.09 21.55
N SER A 48 2.08 -2.85 21.49
CA SER A 48 2.74 -1.64 21.99
C SER A 48 2.35 -0.35 21.26
N PHE A 49 1.83 -0.46 20.02
CA PHE A 49 1.47 0.69 19.18
C PHE A 49 -0.04 0.87 18.98
N VAL A 50 -0.87 -0.03 19.52
CA VAL A 50 -2.33 -0.02 19.31
C VAL A 50 -2.98 1.31 19.72
N GLU A 51 -2.55 1.90 20.84
CA GLU A 51 -3.05 3.20 21.33
C GLU A 51 -2.69 4.37 20.40
N LEU A 52 -1.63 4.22 19.60
CA LEU A 52 -1.13 5.22 18.66
C LEU A 52 -1.58 4.94 17.20
N ALA A 53 -2.32 3.87 16.99
CA ALA A 53 -2.63 3.33 15.66
C ALA A 53 -3.29 4.34 14.71
N TYR A 54 -4.01 5.30 15.26
CA TYR A 54 -4.74 6.33 14.50
C TYR A 54 -4.06 7.71 14.51
N GLN A 55 -2.82 7.78 15.01
CA GLN A 55 -1.95 8.93 14.76
C GLN A 55 -1.39 8.84 13.32
N ASP A 56 -1.23 10.00 12.69
CA ASP A 56 -0.70 10.08 11.33
C ASP A 56 0.83 9.90 11.31
N MET A 57 1.27 8.68 11.68
CA MET A 57 2.67 8.26 11.80
C MET A 57 2.88 6.85 11.25
N ALA A 58 4.13 6.58 10.82
CA ALA A 58 4.61 5.24 10.50
C ALA A 58 5.06 4.51 11.78
N PHE A 59 4.90 3.18 11.82
CA PHE A 59 5.33 2.34 12.94
C PHE A 59 6.08 1.11 12.44
N PRO A 60 7.08 0.59 13.20
CA PRO A 60 7.76 -0.65 12.84
C PRO A 60 6.80 -1.85 12.94
N ILE A 61 6.98 -2.82 12.01
CA ILE A 61 6.19 -4.06 11.95
C ILE A 61 7.04 -5.33 12.01
N GLY A 62 8.36 -5.18 12.19
CA GLY A 62 9.36 -6.24 12.16
C GLY A 62 10.09 -6.32 10.82
N SER A 63 11.12 -7.16 10.74
CA SER A 63 11.98 -7.37 9.55
C SER A 63 12.50 -6.06 8.91
N GLY A 64 12.78 -5.04 9.71
CA GLY A 64 13.19 -3.71 9.22
C GLY A 64 12.13 -2.95 8.42
N GLN A 65 10.87 -3.40 8.45
CA GLN A 65 9.77 -2.81 7.70
C GLN A 65 8.85 -1.96 8.59
N THR A 66 8.06 -1.10 7.94
CA THR A 66 7.09 -0.23 8.62
C THR A 66 5.71 -0.32 8.00
N ILE A 67 4.66 -0.14 8.81
CA ILE A 67 3.35 0.26 8.29
C ILE A 67 3.43 1.74 7.93
N SER A 68 3.13 2.09 6.69
CA SER A 68 3.18 3.47 6.21
C SER A 68 2.24 4.38 7.00
N GLN A 69 2.64 5.64 7.12
CA GLN A 69 1.83 6.72 7.69
C GLN A 69 0.45 6.78 6.99
N PRO A 70 -0.66 6.97 7.73
CA PRO A 70 -2.00 7.03 7.14
C PRO A 70 -2.14 8.05 6.01
N HIS A 71 -1.54 9.23 6.12
CA HIS A 71 -1.53 10.21 5.03
C HIS A 71 -0.85 9.66 3.77
N THR A 72 0.29 8.98 3.90
CA THR A 72 0.99 8.37 2.77
C THR A 72 0.13 7.32 2.07
N VAL A 73 -0.53 6.44 2.86
CA VAL A 73 -1.48 5.43 2.34
C VAL A 73 -2.62 6.09 1.56
N ALA A 74 -3.27 7.09 2.17
CA ALA A 74 -4.36 7.82 1.54
C ALA A 74 -3.93 8.55 0.26
N PHE A 75 -2.77 9.19 0.30
CA PHE A 75 -2.23 9.96 -0.81
C PHE A 75 -1.88 9.06 -2.01
N GLN A 76 -1.14 7.96 -1.79
CA GLN A 76 -0.85 6.98 -2.84
C GLN A 76 -2.15 6.40 -3.44
N THR A 77 -3.11 6.05 -2.58
CA THR A 77 -4.39 5.48 -3.03
C THR A 77 -5.20 6.49 -3.84
N GLN A 78 -5.20 7.77 -3.45
CA GLN A 78 -5.86 8.84 -4.22
C GLN A 78 -5.20 9.03 -5.60
N LEU A 79 -3.87 9.05 -5.67
CA LEU A 79 -3.13 9.14 -6.94
C LEU A 79 -3.36 7.95 -7.86
N LEU A 80 -3.60 6.78 -7.28
CA LEU A 80 -3.82 5.52 -8.01
C LEU A 80 -5.17 5.49 -8.73
N GLN A 81 -6.16 6.30 -8.31
CA GLN A 81 -7.49 6.40 -8.93
C GLN A 81 -8.17 5.04 -9.08
N VAL A 82 -8.28 4.32 -7.96
CA VAL A 82 -8.91 3.00 -7.93
C VAL A 82 -10.42 3.10 -8.03
N GLU A 83 -11.01 2.24 -8.88
CA GLU A 83 -12.44 2.05 -8.98
C GLU A 83 -12.82 0.60 -8.64
N LYS A 84 -14.08 0.39 -8.26
CA LYS A 84 -14.60 -0.92 -7.92
C LYS A 84 -14.42 -1.92 -9.08
N GLY A 85 -13.90 -3.09 -8.76
CA GLY A 85 -13.68 -4.18 -9.69
C GLY A 85 -12.34 -4.14 -10.43
N MET A 86 -11.59 -3.04 -10.35
CA MET A 86 -10.23 -2.94 -10.92
C MET A 86 -9.28 -3.97 -10.31
N LYS A 87 -8.39 -4.51 -11.13
CA LYS A 87 -7.33 -5.40 -10.73
C LYS A 87 -6.11 -4.60 -10.33
N VAL A 88 -5.71 -4.66 -9.08
CA VAL A 88 -4.60 -3.90 -8.49
C VAL A 88 -3.49 -4.84 -8.08
N LEU A 89 -2.25 -4.53 -8.52
CA LEU A 89 -1.02 -5.14 -8.00
C LEU A 89 -0.39 -4.20 -6.98
N GLU A 90 -0.12 -4.72 -5.79
CA GLU A 90 0.66 -4.06 -4.76
C GLU A 90 2.01 -4.76 -4.59
N ILE A 91 3.08 -3.98 -4.58
CA ILE A 91 4.44 -4.43 -4.27
C ILE A 91 4.81 -3.95 -2.88
N GLY A 92 5.07 -4.89 -1.96
CA GLY A 92 5.31 -4.62 -0.55
C GLY A 92 4.04 -4.75 0.28
N THR A 93 3.58 -5.99 0.52
CA THR A 93 2.41 -6.25 1.38
C THR A 93 2.60 -5.66 2.78
N GLY A 94 3.80 -5.77 3.33
CA GLY A 94 4.14 -5.27 4.66
C GLY A 94 3.15 -5.75 5.72
N SER A 95 2.48 -4.82 6.37
CA SER A 95 1.43 -5.11 7.35
C SER A 95 0.13 -5.66 6.73
N GLY A 96 -0.12 -5.41 5.44
CA GLY A 96 -1.38 -5.69 4.75
C GLY A 96 -2.44 -4.58 4.86
N TYR A 97 -2.14 -3.49 5.55
CA TYR A 97 -3.09 -2.39 5.73
C TYR A 97 -3.46 -1.72 4.40
N GLN A 98 -2.47 -1.39 3.56
CA GLN A 98 -2.70 -0.79 2.23
C GLN A 98 -3.53 -1.73 1.35
N ALA A 99 -3.21 -3.04 1.32
CA ALA A 99 -3.99 -4.05 0.58
C ALA A 99 -5.46 -4.08 1.01
N CYS A 100 -5.73 -4.01 2.33
CA CYS A 100 -7.09 -3.98 2.86
C CYS A 100 -7.82 -2.68 2.52
N VAL A 101 -7.14 -1.53 2.52
CA VAL A 101 -7.72 -0.24 2.07
C VAL A 101 -8.16 -0.34 0.60
N LEU A 102 -7.31 -0.89 -0.28
CA LEU A 102 -7.65 -1.10 -1.69
C LEU A 102 -8.83 -2.08 -1.85
N ALA A 103 -8.86 -3.14 -1.05
CA ALA A 103 -9.95 -4.11 -1.08
C ALA A 103 -11.27 -3.52 -0.56
N ALA A 104 -11.25 -2.64 0.45
CA ALA A 104 -12.42 -1.89 0.95
C ALA A 104 -13.00 -0.95 -0.12
N MET A 105 -12.16 -0.42 -1.03
CA MET A 105 -12.62 0.32 -2.22
C MET A 105 -13.25 -0.58 -3.30
N GLY A 106 -13.29 -1.89 -3.08
CA GLY A 106 -13.85 -2.87 -4.01
C GLY A 106 -12.90 -3.35 -5.11
N ALA A 107 -11.60 -3.10 -4.99
CA ALA A 107 -10.59 -3.61 -5.90
C ALA A 107 -10.38 -5.14 -5.76
N LYS A 108 -9.92 -5.77 -6.84
CA LYS A 108 -9.37 -7.14 -6.83
C LYS A 108 -7.87 -7.06 -6.57
N VAL A 109 -7.48 -7.18 -5.31
CA VAL A 109 -6.11 -6.92 -4.85
C VAL A 109 -5.26 -8.19 -4.93
N PHE A 110 -4.06 -8.02 -5.53
CA PHE A 110 -2.96 -8.98 -5.59
C PHE A 110 -1.75 -8.29 -4.97
N THR A 111 -1.22 -8.83 -3.88
CA THR A 111 -0.10 -8.21 -3.17
C THR A 111 1.04 -9.20 -2.98
N ILE A 112 2.27 -8.74 -3.18
CA ILE A 112 3.48 -9.56 -3.10
C ILE A 112 4.44 -8.97 -2.09
N ASP A 113 5.03 -9.82 -1.25
CA ASP A 113 6.09 -9.46 -0.31
C ASP A 113 7.26 -10.43 -0.41
N ARG A 114 8.47 -9.90 -0.22
CA ARG A 114 9.69 -10.67 -0.20
C ARG A 114 10.07 -11.21 1.19
N GLN A 115 9.56 -10.60 2.25
CA GLN A 115 9.88 -10.93 3.64
C GLN A 115 9.04 -12.11 4.12
N ARG A 116 9.65 -13.31 4.19
CA ARG A 116 8.97 -14.57 4.48
C ARG A 116 8.21 -14.54 5.81
N ASN A 117 8.85 -14.12 6.89
CA ASN A 117 8.22 -14.09 8.20
C ASN A 117 7.05 -13.11 8.27
N LEU A 118 7.23 -11.92 7.66
CA LEU A 118 6.20 -10.91 7.60
C LEU A 118 5.03 -11.36 6.73
N TYR A 119 5.30 -12.01 5.59
CA TYR A 119 4.28 -12.58 4.73
C TYR A 119 3.34 -13.56 5.47
N PHE A 120 3.88 -14.53 6.22
CA PHE A 120 3.04 -15.49 6.95
C PHE A 120 2.24 -14.83 8.08
N LYS A 121 2.84 -13.89 8.82
CA LYS A 121 2.15 -13.10 9.86
C LYS A 121 0.98 -12.32 9.25
N THR A 122 1.25 -11.58 8.20
CA THR A 122 0.28 -10.69 7.52
C THR A 122 -0.83 -11.49 6.85
N LYS A 123 -0.51 -12.58 6.17
CA LYS A 123 -1.50 -13.48 5.59
C LYS A 123 -2.50 -13.97 6.63
N GLY A 124 -2.00 -14.43 7.80
CA GLY A 124 -2.86 -14.87 8.90
C GLY A 124 -3.77 -13.77 9.46
N ILE A 125 -3.34 -12.51 9.43
CA ILE A 125 -4.18 -11.35 9.81
C ILE A 125 -5.27 -11.11 8.76
N ILE A 126 -4.88 -11.02 7.48
CA ILE A 126 -5.81 -10.72 6.36
C ILE A 126 -6.90 -11.79 6.25
N GLU A 127 -6.58 -13.08 6.42
CA GLU A 127 -7.53 -14.19 6.34
C GLU A 127 -8.64 -14.12 7.42
N GLN A 128 -8.44 -13.37 8.51
CA GLN A 128 -9.43 -13.17 9.57
C GLN A 128 -10.31 -11.91 9.34
N LEU A 129 -10.02 -11.12 8.31
CA LEU A 129 -10.73 -9.89 7.99
C LEU A 129 -11.70 -10.09 6.81
N PRO A 130 -12.73 -9.25 6.68
CA PRO A 130 -13.72 -9.36 5.58
C PRO A 130 -13.19 -8.90 4.22
N PHE A 131 -11.91 -8.54 4.13
CA PHE A 131 -11.29 -8.01 2.91
C PHE A 131 -10.69 -9.13 2.05
N ARG A 132 -11.09 -9.18 0.78
CA ARG A 132 -10.59 -10.20 -0.16
C ARG A 132 -9.29 -9.76 -0.82
N VAL A 133 -8.18 -10.23 -0.30
CA VAL A 133 -6.82 -9.96 -0.80
C VAL A 133 -6.12 -11.28 -1.15
N LYS A 134 -5.48 -11.33 -2.32
CA LYS A 134 -4.60 -12.45 -2.71
C LYS A 134 -3.16 -12.09 -2.39
N THR A 135 -2.55 -12.81 -1.46
CA THR A 135 -1.18 -12.58 -0.99
C THR A 135 -0.21 -13.57 -1.61
N PHE A 136 0.98 -13.09 -1.99
CA PHE A 136 2.05 -13.88 -2.61
C PHE A 136 3.38 -13.61 -1.92
N LEU A 137 4.20 -14.66 -1.78
CA LEU A 137 5.60 -14.55 -1.36
C LEU A 137 6.47 -14.58 -2.62
N GLY A 138 7.28 -13.54 -2.84
CA GLY A 138 8.13 -13.47 -4.03
C GLY A 138 8.88 -12.15 -4.18
N ASP A 139 9.65 -12.03 -5.25
CA ASP A 139 10.35 -10.81 -5.61
C ASP A 139 9.38 -9.79 -6.23
N GLY A 140 9.29 -8.61 -5.60
CA GLY A 140 8.44 -7.52 -6.08
C GLY A 140 8.84 -6.98 -7.46
N TYR A 141 10.11 -7.07 -7.85
CA TYR A 141 10.57 -6.66 -9.19
C TYR A 141 10.04 -7.55 -10.31
N GLU A 142 9.76 -8.82 -10.01
CA GLU A 142 9.16 -9.75 -10.97
C GLU A 142 7.64 -9.55 -11.11
N GLY A 143 7.01 -9.01 -10.08
CA GLY A 143 5.55 -8.85 -10.04
C GLY A 143 4.80 -10.17 -10.06
N LEU A 144 3.67 -10.20 -10.75
CA LEU A 144 2.79 -11.37 -10.84
C LEU A 144 2.30 -11.58 -12.30
N PRO A 145 3.18 -11.97 -13.23
CA PRO A 145 2.86 -12.07 -14.67
C PRO A 145 1.70 -13.01 -14.97
N THR A 146 1.54 -14.09 -14.20
CA THR A 146 0.41 -15.03 -14.34
C THR A 146 -0.96 -14.36 -14.11
N TYR A 147 -0.97 -13.27 -13.35
CA TYR A 147 -2.19 -12.51 -13.05
C TYR A 147 -2.32 -11.22 -13.86
N ALA A 148 -1.33 -10.86 -14.66
CA ALA A 148 -1.37 -9.70 -15.55
C ALA A 148 -2.48 -9.85 -16.61
N PRO A 149 -2.95 -8.75 -17.24
CA PRO A 149 -2.56 -7.37 -16.95
C PRO A 149 -3.34 -6.76 -15.79
N PHE A 150 -2.75 -5.73 -15.15
CA PHE A 150 -3.33 -4.98 -14.04
C PHE A 150 -3.83 -3.61 -14.49
N ASP A 151 -4.94 -3.15 -13.90
CA ASP A 151 -5.46 -1.79 -14.11
C ASP A 151 -4.62 -0.76 -13.35
N ARG A 152 -4.12 -1.15 -12.17
CA ARG A 152 -3.35 -0.29 -11.27
C ARG A 152 -2.18 -1.06 -10.66
N VAL A 153 -1.07 -0.36 -10.45
CA VAL A 153 0.11 -0.87 -9.72
C VAL A 153 0.49 0.12 -8.64
N ILE A 154 0.64 -0.32 -7.40
CA ILE A 154 1.14 0.50 -6.30
C ILE A 154 2.40 -0.12 -5.72
N ILE A 155 3.42 0.70 -5.51
CA ILE A 155 4.68 0.27 -4.90
C ILE A 155 4.84 1.03 -3.58
N THR A 156 4.97 0.30 -2.49
CA THR A 156 5.03 0.84 -1.13
C THR A 156 6.45 0.80 -0.55
N ALA A 157 7.44 0.79 -1.43
CA ALA A 157 8.87 0.82 -1.13
C ALA A 157 9.59 1.74 -2.12
N GLY A 158 10.70 2.37 -1.73
CA GLY A 158 11.52 3.23 -2.59
C GLY A 158 12.28 2.41 -3.62
N ALA A 159 12.16 2.76 -4.89
CA ALA A 159 12.82 2.09 -6.00
C ALA A 159 13.81 3.03 -6.71
N PRO A 160 14.98 2.54 -7.18
CA PRO A 160 15.97 3.36 -7.87
C PRO A 160 15.48 3.84 -9.25
N SER A 161 14.55 3.12 -9.85
CA SER A 161 13.93 3.46 -11.13
C SER A 161 12.60 2.73 -11.30
N ILE A 162 11.82 3.11 -12.31
CA ILE A 162 10.56 2.43 -12.66
C ILE A 162 10.89 1.04 -13.20
N PRO A 163 10.41 -0.08 -12.55
CA PRO A 163 10.70 -1.43 -13.01
C PRO A 163 9.95 -1.74 -14.32
N GLU A 164 10.68 -2.00 -15.39
CA GLU A 164 10.14 -2.30 -16.72
C GLU A 164 9.21 -3.53 -16.71
N THR A 165 9.58 -4.56 -15.94
CA THR A 165 8.77 -5.78 -15.75
C THR A 165 7.37 -5.49 -15.21
N LEU A 166 7.23 -4.50 -14.32
CA LEU A 166 5.93 -4.09 -13.78
C LEU A 166 5.14 -3.24 -14.78
N VAL A 167 5.82 -2.39 -15.56
CA VAL A 167 5.20 -1.63 -16.67
C VAL A 167 4.60 -2.57 -17.71
N GLN A 168 5.31 -3.65 -18.05
CA GLN A 168 4.80 -4.67 -19.00
C GLN A 168 3.55 -5.36 -18.49
N GLN A 169 3.37 -5.49 -17.16
CA GLN A 169 2.20 -6.07 -16.53
C GLN A 169 1.01 -5.10 -16.40
N MET A 170 1.17 -3.82 -16.77
CA MET A 170 0.08 -2.83 -16.76
C MET A 170 -0.72 -2.89 -18.07
N LYS A 171 -2.03 -2.68 -17.98
CA LYS A 171 -2.87 -2.39 -19.14
C LYS A 171 -2.49 -1.06 -19.79
N PRO A 172 -2.78 -0.85 -21.10
CA PRO A 172 -2.93 0.50 -21.64
C PRO A 172 -3.95 1.29 -20.81
N GLY A 173 -3.67 2.57 -20.55
CA GLY A 173 -4.44 3.41 -19.61
C GLY A 173 -4.22 3.08 -18.12
N GLY A 174 -3.37 2.08 -17.81
CA GLY A 174 -3.03 1.70 -16.43
C GLY A 174 -2.23 2.79 -15.72
N ILE A 175 -2.41 2.87 -14.40
CA ILE A 175 -1.70 3.83 -13.54
C ILE A 175 -0.81 3.06 -12.54
N MET A 176 0.44 3.51 -12.43
CA MET A 176 1.36 3.10 -11.38
C MET A 176 1.64 4.27 -10.45
N VAL A 177 1.66 4.02 -9.14
CA VAL A 177 2.14 4.98 -8.13
C VAL A 177 3.36 4.37 -7.46
N ILE A 178 4.50 5.08 -7.53
CA ILE A 178 5.80 4.57 -7.11
C ILE A 178 6.67 5.67 -6.50
N PRO A 179 7.30 5.44 -5.34
CA PRO A 179 8.35 6.31 -4.81
C PRO A 179 9.69 6.00 -5.49
N ILE A 180 10.29 6.99 -6.15
CA ILE A 180 11.59 6.86 -6.82
C ILE A 180 12.68 7.56 -6.01
N ASP A 181 13.79 6.85 -5.76
CA ASP A 181 14.94 7.37 -5.03
C ASP A 181 15.50 8.65 -5.66
N GLN A 182 15.82 9.62 -4.82
CA GLN A 182 16.47 10.87 -5.23
C GLN A 182 18.00 10.72 -5.11
N PRO A 183 18.77 11.00 -6.17
CA PRO A 183 20.22 10.86 -6.13
C PRO A 183 20.91 11.76 -5.10
N GLU A 184 20.30 12.90 -4.77
CA GLU A 184 20.91 13.96 -3.96
C GLU A 184 20.37 14.02 -2.52
N ASN A 185 19.33 13.26 -2.18
CA ASN A 185 18.67 13.31 -0.87
C ASN A 185 18.33 11.92 -0.32
N GLU A 186 18.23 11.80 1.00
CA GLU A 186 17.74 10.60 1.68
C GLU A 186 16.21 10.47 1.60
N GLY A 187 15.63 10.48 0.40
CA GLY A 187 14.19 10.40 0.22
C GLY A 187 13.81 9.91 -1.16
N GLN A 188 12.51 9.83 -1.37
CA GLN A 188 11.93 9.43 -2.66
C GLN A 188 10.97 10.50 -3.15
N THR A 189 10.95 10.74 -4.45
CA THR A 189 9.88 11.49 -5.10
C THR A 189 8.73 10.55 -5.46
N MET A 190 7.52 10.86 -5.02
CA MET A 190 6.32 10.12 -5.42
C MET A 190 5.99 10.42 -6.87
N LEU A 191 5.97 9.38 -7.70
CA LEU A 191 5.55 9.48 -9.10
C LEU A 191 4.20 8.80 -9.33
N ARG A 192 3.37 9.43 -10.15
CA ARG A 192 2.28 8.79 -10.87
C ARG A 192 2.71 8.57 -12.31
N VAL A 193 2.64 7.33 -12.77
CA VAL A 193 3.03 6.92 -14.11
C VAL A 193 1.81 6.35 -14.82
N VAL A 194 1.45 6.92 -15.95
CA VAL A 194 0.33 6.47 -16.78
C VAL A 194 0.89 5.84 -18.05
N LYS A 195 0.52 4.58 -18.32
CA LYS A 195 0.87 3.87 -19.56
C LYS A 195 -0.11 4.24 -20.65
N SER A 196 0.34 4.92 -21.70
CA SER A 196 -0.47 5.27 -22.87
C SER A 196 -0.74 4.03 -23.75
N ASP A 197 -1.69 4.15 -24.70
CA ASP A 197 -2.06 3.06 -25.61
C ASP A 197 -0.90 2.64 -26.53
N ASP A 198 0.00 3.57 -26.88
CA ASP A 198 1.21 3.33 -27.65
C ASP A 198 2.36 2.73 -26.81
N GLY A 199 2.13 2.49 -25.52
CA GLY A 199 3.12 1.98 -24.57
C GLY A 199 4.02 3.04 -23.95
N SER A 200 3.95 4.30 -24.36
CA SER A 200 4.71 5.40 -23.75
C SER A 200 4.26 5.67 -22.30
N LEU A 201 5.14 6.27 -21.51
CA LEU A 201 4.87 6.56 -20.09
C LEU A 201 4.80 8.07 -19.87
N LYS A 202 3.65 8.54 -19.38
CA LYS A 202 3.51 9.89 -18.84
C LYS A 202 3.79 9.86 -17.35
N LYS A 203 4.70 10.74 -16.88
CA LYS A 203 5.15 10.79 -15.49
C LYS A 203 4.77 12.13 -14.87
N GLU A 204 4.23 12.09 -13.66
CA GLU A 204 3.88 13.27 -12.86
C GLU A 204 4.49 13.11 -11.47
N SER A 205 5.06 14.20 -10.94
CA SER A 205 5.77 14.22 -9.65
C SER A 205 4.90 14.88 -8.57
N PHE A 206 4.88 14.30 -7.36
CA PHE A 206 3.98 14.69 -6.27
C PHE A 206 4.70 14.90 -4.92
N GLY A 207 5.91 15.44 -4.95
CA GLY A 207 6.67 15.78 -3.75
C GLY A 207 7.40 14.60 -3.12
N ASP A 208 7.98 14.87 -1.94
CA ASP A 208 8.97 14.01 -1.32
C ASP A 208 8.36 13.16 -0.20
N PHE A 209 8.81 11.92 -0.14
CA PHE A 209 8.39 10.91 0.83
C PHE A 209 9.61 10.13 1.34
N LYS A 210 9.39 9.35 2.41
CA LYS A 210 10.41 8.45 2.94
C LYS A 210 9.83 7.05 3.06
N PHE A 211 10.44 6.11 2.32
CA PHE A 211 10.09 4.69 2.30
C PHE A 211 11.30 3.82 2.61
N VAL A 212 11.05 2.60 3.05
CA VAL A 212 12.04 1.53 3.06
C VAL A 212 12.43 1.17 1.62
N PRO A 213 13.68 0.72 1.36
CA PRO A 213 14.10 0.41 0.00
C PRO A 213 13.39 -0.82 -0.57
N MET A 214 13.09 -0.79 -1.86
CA MET A 214 12.64 -1.95 -2.63
C MET A 214 13.85 -2.85 -2.93
N LEU A 215 13.85 -4.04 -2.35
CA LEU A 215 14.95 -5.01 -2.49
C LEU A 215 14.53 -6.19 -3.36
N LYS A 216 15.52 -6.79 -4.06
CA LYS A 216 15.35 -8.00 -4.87
C LYS A 216 15.39 -9.26 -3.99
N GLU A 217 14.95 -10.38 -4.57
CA GLU A 217 14.97 -11.73 -4.00
C GLU A 217 14.12 -11.88 -2.73
N ILE A 218 13.89 -13.11 -2.32
CA ILE A 218 13.14 -13.42 -1.09
C ILE A 218 14.08 -13.30 0.11
N GLY A 219 13.69 -12.53 1.12
CA GLY A 219 14.41 -12.42 2.39
C GLY A 219 14.29 -13.71 3.22
N ASN A 220 15.38 -14.11 3.85
CA ASN A 220 15.47 -15.32 4.69
C ASN A 220 15.36 -15.02 6.20
N ASP A 221 14.80 -13.87 6.58
CA ASP A 221 14.69 -13.44 7.99
C ASP A 221 13.70 -14.28 8.80
#